data_ad58ee21b801f0eabe067a2771b53831
#
_entry.id   ad58ee21b801f0eabe067a2771b53831
#
_cell.length_a   1.000
_cell.length_b   1.000
_cell.length_c   1.000
_cell.angle_alpha   90.00
_cell.angle_beta   90.00
_cell.angle_gamma   90.00
#
_symmetry.space_group_name_H-M   'P 1'
#
loop_
_entity.id
_entity.type
_entity.pdbx_description
1 polymer ?
#
loop_
_entity_poly.entity_id
_entity_poly.type
_entity_poly.pdbx_seq_one_letter_code
_entity_poly.pdbx_strand_id
1 'polypeptide(L)'
;MDYIMETVGLRKSYKGNVVVNDVNIHIPKGAIYGFVGPNGAGKSTVMKMILNLIQPDAGEVQLFGKKVTDHSYEIFKKVGSIIENPYFYEKMTARQNLELHCEYMGFPNKERIDEVLKLVDLQNTWSKQIRHYSLGMKQRLAIARAILARPEFLILDEPINALDPEGIREMRNLFQRLNQEDGTTIFISSHILSEVDLIADTIGIIQHGKLLTELPIEEIHKHQTEYIRLQVDDVTHAAALLEQMGITDFSVLDKEYIRIYGSDVSGKVLSKTLIENGVGLESLGRKHDTLEDYFFQLTEEGK
;
A
#
# COMPACT_ATOMS: atom_id res chain seq x y z
N MET A 1 22.84 0.52 4.94
CA MET A 1 21.87 1.11 3.98
C MET A 1 21.68 2.57 4.35
N ASP A 2 21.42 3.43 3.36
CA ASP A 2 21.15 4.86 3.61
C ASP A 2 19.63 5.02 3.68
N TYR A 3 19.11 5.35 4.86
CA TYR A 3 17.66 5.53 5.06
C TYR A 3 17.30 7.01 4.88
N ILE A 4 16.25 7.28 4.11
CA ILE A 4 15.70 8.63 3.93
C ILE A 4 14.83 9.03 5.13
N MET A 5 14.17 8.04 5.74
CA MET A 5 13.31 8.19 6.90
C MET A 5 13.49 7.02 7.88
N GLU A 6 13.57 7.36 9.16
CA GLU A 6 13.61 6.40 10.26
C GLU A 6 12.70 6.88 11.39
N THR A 7 12.04 5.93 12.05
CA THR A 7 11.34 6.20 13.30
C THR A 7 11.85 5.27 14.39
N VAL A 8 11.99 5.80 15.60
CA VAL A 8 12.46 5.03 16.75
C VAL A 8 11.47 5.18 17.89
N GLY A 9 10.86 4.08 18.29
CA GLY A 9 9.96 3.99 19.44
C GLY A 9 8.74 4.89 19.36
N LEU A 10 8.18 5.15 18.15
CA LEU A 10 7.05 6.05 18.02
C LEU A 10 5.84 5.58 18.81
N ARG A 11 5.31 6.48 19.64
CA ARG A 11 4.11 6.25 20.43
C ARG A 11 3.15 7.42 20.35
N LYS A 12 1.85 7.11 20.25
CA LYS A 12 0.78 8.09 20.30
C LYS A 12 -0.46 7.53 20.98
N SER A 13 -1.05 8.33 21.87
CA SER A 13 -2.28 8.01 22.56
C SER A 13 -3.29 9.16 22.43
N TYR A 14 -4.56 8.83 22.37
CA TYR A 14 -5.66 9.79 22.41
C TYR A 14 -6.64 9.42 23.52
N LYS A 15 -6.85 10.33 24.46
CA LYS A 15 -7.77 10.14 25.59
C LYS A 15 -7.54 8.80 26.34
N GLY A 16 -6.27 8.43 26.51
CA GLY A 16 -5.87 7.19 27.20
C GLY A 16 -5.80 5.94 26.29
N ASN A 17 -6.34 5.98 25.07
CA ASN A 17 -6.23 4.87 24.14
C ASN A 17 -4.94 4.98 23.33
N VAL A 18 -4.09 3.98 23.38
CA VAL A 18 -2.84 3.90 22.59
C VAL A 18 -3.20 3.52 21.15
N VAL A 19 -2.89 4.44 20.20
CA VAL A 19 -3.16 4.27 18.77
C VAL A 19 -1.90 3.85 18.01
N VAL A 20 -0.73 4.28 18.47
CA VAL A 20 0.58 3.87 17.95
C VAL A 20 1.45 3.51 19.14
N ASN A 21 2.11 2.36 19.09
CA ASN A 21 2.88 1.82 20.20
C ASN A 21 4.17 1.18 19.72
N ASP A 22 5.28 1.85 19.99
CA ASP A 22 6.64 1.38 19.71
C ASP A 22 6.87 1.04 18.22
N VAL A 23 6.52 1.97 17.32
CA VAL A 23 6.66 1.77 15.87
C VAL A 23 8.03 2.24 15.41
N ASN A 24 8.79 1.30 14.84
CA ASN A 24 10.14 1.49 14.31
C ASN A 24 10.13 1.18 12.81
N ILE A 25 10.29 2.18 11.95
CA ILE A 25 10.23 2.08 10.48
C ILE A 25 11.55 2.58 9.90
N HIS A 26 12.03 1.90 8.84
CA HIS A 26 13.28 2.23 8.16
C HIS A 26 13.04 2.28 6.64
N ILE A 27 12.91 3.47 6.05
CA ILE A 27 12.66 3.62 4.62
C ILE A 27 13.99 3.83 3.88
N PRO A 28 14.43 2.87 3.05
CA PRO A 28 15.62 3.03 2.24
C PRO A 28 15.45 4.15 1.22
N LYS A 29 16.51 4.93 0.98
CA LYS A 29 16.51 5.95 -0.06
C LYS A 29 16.34 5.32 -1.44
N GLY A 30 15.43 5.88 -2.25
CA GLY A 30 15.13 5.40 -3.60
C GLY A 30 14.17 4.20 -3.65
N ALA A 31 13.62 3.75 -2.52
CA ALA A 31 12.67 2.65 -2.48
C ALA A 31 11.21 3.13 -2.51
N ILE A 32 10.32 2.26 -2.96
CA ILE A 32 8.87 2.36 -2.71
C ILE A 32 8.58 1.50 -1.48
N TYR A 33 8.15 2.14 -0.40
CA TYR A 33 7.80 1.47 0.85
C TYR A 33 6.28 1.41 1.01
N GLY A 34 5.73 0.20 1.06
CA GLY A 34 4.33 -0.06 1.32
C GLY A 34 4.04 -0.19 2.81
N PHE A 35 3.15 0.64 3.34
CA PHE A 35 2.71 0.58 4.73
C PHE A 35 1.28 0.06 4.82
N VAL A 36 1.13 -1.22 5.09
CA VAL A 36 -0.13 -1.93 4.95
C VAL A 36 -0.73 -2.34 6.29
N GLY A 37 -2.05 -2.35 6.34
CA GLY A 37 -2.80 -2.75 7.52
C GLY A 37 -4.27 -2.33 7.45
N PRO A 38 -5.12 -2.87 8.31
CA PRO A 38 -6.55 -2.58 8.30
C PRO A 38 -6.85 -1.11 8.63
N ASN A 39 -8.08 -0.70 8.37
CA ASN A 39 -8.55 0.62 8.79
C ASN A 39 -8.49 0.73 10.32
N GLY A 40 -7.99 1.86 10.82
CA GLY A 40 -7.78 2.09 12.25
C GLY A 40 -6.50 1.46 12.83
N ALA A 41 -5.64 0.83 12.02
CA ALA A 41 -4.37 0.25 12.49
C ALA A 41 -3.33 1.29 12.97
N GLY A 42 -3.53 2.59 12.67
CA GLY A 42 -2.62 3.66 13.06
C GLY A 42 -1.82 4.28 11.92
N LYS A 43 -2.01 3.84 10.66
CA LYS A 43 -1.25 4.28 9.48
C LYS A 43 -1.18 5.81 9.34
N SER A 44 -2.33 6.46 9.22
CA SER A 44 -2.41 7.93 9.07
C SER A 44 -1.82 8.67 10.29
N THR A 45 -1.93 8.10 11.49
CA THR A 45 -1.34 8.67 12.71
C THR A 45 0.18 8.66 12.64
N VAL A 46 0.77 7.55 12.19
CA VAL A 46 2.23 7.45 11.98
C VAL A 46 2.68 8.48 10.93
N MET A 47 2.00 8.54 9.77
CA MET A 47 2.34 9.51 8.72
C MET A 47 2.22 10.96 9.19
N LYS A 48 1.20 11.28 9.99
CA LYS A 48 1.06 12.62 10.59
C LYS A 48 2.20 12.96 11.55
N MET A 49 2.69 12.00 12.33
CA MET A 49 3.86 12.20 13.19
C MET A 49 5.12 12.43 12.36
N ILE A 50 5.34 11.67 11.28
CA ILE A 50 6.48 11.85 10.37
C ILE A 50 6.49 13.26 9.76
N LEU A 51 5.31 13.77 9.38
CA LEU A 51 5.15 15.11 8.81
C LEU A 51 5.10 16.22 9.87
N ASN A 52 5.31 15.90 11.15
CA ASN A 52 5.22 16.85 12.26
C ASN A 52 3.86 17.58 12.36
N LEU A 53 2.79 16.98 11.81
CA LEU A 53 1.42 17.49 11.92
C LEU A 53 0.83 17.21 13.30
N ILE A 54 1.32 16.17 13.97
CA ILE A 54 1.03 15.86 15.37
C ILE A 54 2.33 15.45 16.06
N GLN A 55 2.49 15.83 17.33
CA GLN A 55 3.64 15.43 18.12
C GLN A 55 3.46 14.00 18.66
N PRO A 56 4.47 13.12 18.58
CA PRO A 56 4.47 11.85 19.28
C PRO A 56 4.48 12.05 20.81
N ASP A 57 3.92 11.13 21.56
CA ASP A 57 4.00 11.11 23.02
C ASP A 57 5.36 10.56 23.49
N ALA A 58 5.99 9.72 22.68
CA ALA A 58 7.35 9.20 22.85
C ALA A 58 7.95 8.79 21.50
N GLY A 59 9.27 8.61 21.48
CA GLY A 59 10.02 8.27 20.27
C GLY A 59 10.42 9.48 19.45
N GLU A 60 11.04 9.21 18.30
CA GLU A 60 11.52 10.27 17.41
C GLU A 60 11.42 9.88 15.93
N VAL A 61 11.44 10.90 15.08
CA VAL A 61 11.46 10.78 13.62
C VAL A 61 12.75 11.41 13.10
N GLN A 62 13.40 10.75 12.17
CA GLN A 62 14.51 11.29 11.40
C GLN A 62 14.15 11.32 9.92
N LEU A 63 14.38 12.45 9.26
CA LEU A 63 14.24 12.62 7.81
C LEU A 63 15.56 13.14 7.24
N PHE A 64 16.05 12.53 6.17
CA PHE A 64 17.31 12.88 5.51
C PHE A 64 18.48 12.91 6.52
N GLY A 65 18.52 11.94 7.46
CA GLY A 65 19.53 11.85 8.52
C GLY A 65 19.46 12.94 9.59
N LYS A 66 18.38 13.71 9.65
CA LYS A 66 18.19 14.78 10.64
C LYS A 66 16.93 14.54 11.46
N LYS A 67 17.02 14.74 12.77
CA LYS A 67 15.85 14.67 13.66
C LYS A 67 14.82 15.73 13.29
N VAL A 68 13.57 15.33 13.16
CA VAL A 68 12.44 16.23 12.93
C VAL A 68 12.10 16.97 14.22
N THR A 69 11.98 18.29 14.11
CA THR A 69 11.62 19.22 15.18
C THR A 69 10.66 20.27 14.64
N ASP A 70 10.10 21.11 15.51
CA ASP A 70 9.21 22.21 15.11
C ASP A 70 9.88 23.25 14.18
N HIS A 71 11.19 23.21 14.03
CA HIS A 71 11.97 24.12 13.17
C HIS A 71 12.48 23.46 11.88
N SER A 72 12.00 22.26 11.53
CA SER A 72 12.51 21.48 10.38
C SER A 72 11.94 21.90 9.03
N TYR A 73 11.62 23.19 8.83
CA TYR A 73 10.99 23.71 7.60
C TYR A 73 11.74 23.36 6.31
N GLU A 74 13.09 23.45 6.34
CA GLU A 74 13.90 23.16 5.16
C GLU A 74 13.85 21.68 4.75
N ILE A 75 13.64 20.77 5.71
CA ILE A 75 13.47 19.35 5.45
C ILE A 75 12.18 19.12 4.67
N PHE A 76 11.09 19.76 5.09
CA PHE A 76 9.77 19.57 4.48
C PHE A 76 9.63 20.18 3.08
N LYS A 77 10.52 21.09 2.65
CA LYS A 77 10.59 21.53 1.25
C LYS A 77 10.92 20.40 0.27
N LYS A 78 11.54 19.33 0.75
CA LYS A 78 11.91 18.14 -0.03
C LYS A 78 10.87 17.02 0.04
N VAL A 79 9.78 17.24 0.79
CA VAL A 79 8.72 16.25 1.03
C VAL A 79 7.45 16.68 0.34
N GLY A 80 6.93 15.81 -0.52
CA GLY A 80 5.55 15.92 -1.02
C GLY A 80 4.63 15.03 -0.19
N SER A 81 3.40 15.44 0.07
CA SER A 81 2.51 14.61 0.87
C SER A 81 1.05 14.75 0.51
N ILE A 82 0.32 13.64 0.72
CA ILE A 82 -1.15 13.60 0.75
C ILE A 82 -1.50 12.87 2.05
N ILE A 83 -2.20 13.56 2.96
CA ILE A 83 -2.72 12.98 4.20
C ILE A 83 -4.21 13.28 4.25
N GLU A 84 -5.01 12.24 4.40
CA GLU A 84 -6.47 12.32 4.37
C GLU A 84 -7.04 12.90 3.06
N ASN A 85 -8.26 13.43 3.10
CA ASN A 85 -8.92 13.98 1.92
C ASN A 85 -8.29 15.32 1.50
N PRO A 86 -7.96 15.50 0.22
CA PRO A 86 -7.38 16.73 -0.26
C PRO A 86 -8.40 17.87 -0.30
N TYR A 87 -8.05 18.99 0.30
CA TYR A 87 -8.84 20.23 0.21
C TYR A 87 -8.29 21.15 -0.86
N PHE A 88 -9.21 21.76 -1.60
CA PHE A 88 -8.94 22.71 -2.68
C PHE A 88 -9.89 23.89 -2.59
N TYR A 89 -9.50 25.01 -3.20
CA TYR A 89 -10.38 26.15 -3.42
C TYR A 89 -11.37 25.81 -4.53
N GLU A 90 -12.59 25.43 -4.16
CA GLU A 90 -13.57 24.83 -5.07
C GLU A 90 -14.02 25.74 -6.21
N LYS A 91 -13.98 27.07 -6.03
CA LYS A 91 -14.32 28.07 -7.05
C LYS A 91 -13.17 28.35 -8.02
N MET A 92 -11.98 27.86 -7.74
CA MET A 92 -10.80 27.96 -8.61
C MET A 92 -10.69 26.75 -9.53
N THR A 93 -9.93 26.90 -10.62
CA THR A 93 -9.54 25.81 -11.49
C THR A 93 -8.39 25.00 -10.88
N ALA A 94 -8.07 23.84 -11.47
CA ALA A 94 -6.90 23.05 -11.07
C ALA A 94 -5.61 23.87 -11.19
N ARG A 95 -5.41 24.55 -12.31
CA ARG A 95 -4.26 25.43 -12.54
C ARG A 95 -4.14 26.49 -11.44
N GLN A 96 -5.20 27.24 -11.16
CA GLN A 96 -5.19 28.27 -10.12
C GLN A 96 -4.86 27.74 -8.72
N ASN A 97 -5.37 26.55 -8.38
CA ASN A 97 -5.01 25.88 -7.12
C ASN A 97 -3.51 25.53 -7.05
N LEU A 98 -2.94 25.03 -8.16
CA LEU A 98 -1.51 24.71 -8.20
C LEU A 98 -0.64 25.98 -8.25
N GLU A 99 -1.05 27.04 -8.95
CA GLU A 99 -0.37 28.35 -8.94
C GLU A 99 -0.29 28.92 -7.52
N LEU A 100 -1.42 28.91 -6.80
CA LEU A 100 -1.47 29.35 -5.42
C LEU A 100 -0.56 28.50 -4.51
N HIS A 101 -0.54 27.18 -4.73
CA HIS A 101 0.37 26.30 -3.99
C HIS A 101 1.84 26.62 -4.27
N CYS A 102 2.20 26.88 -5.53
CA CYS A 102 3.54 27.32 -5.91
C CYS A 102 3.95 28.61 -5.18
N GLU A 103 3.04 29.57 -5.05
CA GLU A 103 3.30 30.83 -4.33
C GLU A 103 3.58 30.57 -2.84
N TYR A 104 2.77 29.71 -2.18
CA TYR A 104 3.00 29.33 -0.79
C TYR A 104 4.33 28.61 -0.56
N MET A 105 4.74 27.79 -1.52
CA MET A 105 6.01 27.04 -1.45
C MET A 105 7.22 27.89 -1.90
N GLY A 106 7.02 29.11 -2.40
CA GLY A 106 8.09 29.93 -2.96
C GLY A 106 8.71 29.35 -4.24
N PHE A 107 7.93 28.60 -5.01
CA PHE A 107 8.36 27.89 -6.21
C PHE A 107 7.47 28.21 -7.44
N PRO A 108 7.51 29.43 -7.98
CA PRO A 108 6.69 29.82 -9.12
C PRO A 108 7.22 29.20 -10.42
N ASN A 109 6.61 28.11 -10.89
CA ASN A 109 6.96 27.46 -12.16
C ASN A 109 5.70 27.02 -12.92
N LYS A 110 5.29 27.84 -13.89
CA LYS A 110 4.08 27.60 -14.70
C LYS A 110 4.20 26.38 -15.62
N GLU A 111 5.39 26.14 -16.17
CA GLU A 111 5.65 25.00 -17.07
C GLU A 111 5.50 23.68 -16.30
N ARG A 112 5.97 23.63 -15.06
CA ARG A 112 5.83 22.46 -14.19
C ARG A 112 4.36 22.17 -13.85
N ILE A 113 3.51 23.18 -13.72
CA ILE A 113 2.07 23.01 -13.50
C ILE A 113 1.46 22.26 -14.69
N ASP A 114 1.78 22.64 -15.92
CA ASP A 114 1.27 21.96 -17.11
C ASP A 114 1.77 20.52 -17.21
N GLU A 115 3.02 20.31 -16.86
CA GLU A 115 3.64 18.99 -16.82
C GLU A 115 2.93 18.06 -15.82
N VAL A 116 2.74 18.50 -14.58
CA VAL A 116 2.10 17.65 -13.56
C VAL A 116 0.62 17.39 -13.84
N LEU A 117 -0.10 18.35 -14.43
CA LEU A 117 -1.48 18.14 -14.86
C LEU A 117 -1.60 17.10 -15.98
N LYS A 118 -0.62 17.02 -16.87
CA LYS A 118 -0.54 15.94 -17.87
C LYS A 118 -0.21 14.60 -17.23
N LEU A 119 0.73 14.58 -16.27
CA LEU A 119 1.15 13.34 -15.58
C LEU A 119 -0.01 12.65 -14.87
N VAL A 120 -0.99 13.41 -14.38
CA VAL A 120 -2.16 12.87 -13.67
C VAL A 120 -3.43 12.82 -14.52
N ASP A 121 -3.31 12.96 -15.84
CA ASP A 121 -4.42 12.95 -16.82
C ASP A 121 -5.53 13.98 -16.53
N LEU A 122 -5.14 15.20 -16.18
CA LEU A 122 -6.06 16.32 -15.98
C LEU A 122 -5.96 17.42 -17.04
N GLN A 123 -5.18 17.23 -18.13
CA GLN A 123 -4.92 18.23 -19.17
C GLN A 123 -6.17 18.72 -19.88
N ASN A 124 -7.22 17.90 -19.98
CA ASN A 124 -8.47 18.27 -20.63
C ASN A 124 -9.48 18.98 -19.72
N THR A 125 -9.18 19.06 -18.41
CA THR A 125 -10.10 19.57 -17.39
C THR A 125 -9.51 20.70 -16.55
N TRP A 126 -8.29 21.12 -16.83
CA TRP A 126 -7.53 22.11 -16.07
C TRP A 126 -8.20 23.48 -15.94
N SER A 127 -9.09 23.87 -16.89
CA SER A 127 -9.89 25.10 -16.85
C SER A 127 -11.21 24.96 -16.09
N LYS A 128 -11.61 23.74 -15.75
CA LYS A 128 -12.85 23.46 -15.03
C LYS A 128 -12.67 23.75 -13.53
N GLN A 129 -13.67 24.35 -12.89
CA GLN A 129 -13.63 24.60 -11.43
C GLN A 129 -13.68 23.29 -10.64
N ILE A 130 -12.92 23.23 -9.51
CA ILE A 130 -12.79 22.03 -8.68
C ILE A 130 -14.11 21.53 -8.10
N ARG A 131 -15.08 22.41 -7.85
CA ARG A 131 -16.44 22.00 -7.41
C ARG A 131 -17.14 21.05 -8.36
N HIS A 132 -16.71 21.00 -9.63
CA HIS A 132 -17.24 20.11 -10.66
C HIS A 132 -16.37 18.86 -10.91
N TYR A 133 -15.34 18.65 -10.09
CA TYR A 133 -14.48 17.47 -10.16
C TYR A 133 -15.12 16.29 -9.43
N SER A 134 -14.98 15.09 -10.00
CA SER A 134 -15.23 13.85 -9.26
C SER A 134 -14.23 13.68 -8.14
N LEU A 135 -14.49 12.75 -7.22
CA LEU A 135 -13.57 12.44 -6.15
C LEU A 135 -12.22 11.95 -6.71
N GLY A 136 -12.23 11.08 -7.72
CA GLY A 136 -11.02 10.62 -8.41
C GLY A 136 -10.23 11.75 -9.08
N MET A 137 -10.90 12.74 -9.71
CA MET A 137 -10.22 13.92 -10.25
C MET A 137 -9.58 14.78 -9.15
N LYS A 138 -10.24 14.93 -7.99
CA LYS A 138 -9.66 15.62 -6.83
C LYS A 138 -8.44 14.88 -6.30
N GLN A 139 -8.47 13.55 -6.29
CA GLN A 139 -7.35 12.72 -5.89
C GLN A 139 -6.15 12.86 -6.84
N ARG A 140 -6.39 12.80 -8.15
CA ARG A 140 -5.36 13.06 -9.17
C ARG A 140 -4.74 14.45 -9.01
N LEU A 141 -5.54 15.47 -8.74
CA LEU A 141 -5.04 16.82 -8.49
C LEU A 141 -4.21 16.91 -7.19
N ALA A 142 -4.56 16.15 -6.16
CA ALA A 142 -3.77 16.07 -4.93
C ALA A 142 -2.39 15.46 -5.20
N ILE A 143 -2.33 14.41 -6.02
CA ILE A 143 -1.06 13.82 -6.44
C ILE A 143 -0.25 14.85 -7.26
N ALA A 144 -0.87 15.55 -8.23
CA ALA A 144 -0.22 16.62 -8.97
C ALA A 144 0.39 17.68 -8.05
N ARG A 145 -0.35 18.10 -7.02
CA ARG A 145 0.13 19.05 -6.01
C ARG A 145 1.31 18.52 -5.20
N ALA A 146 1.26 17.25 -4.80
CA ALA A 146 2.32 16.62 -4.00
C ALA A 146 3.65 16.49 -4.78
N ILE A 147 3.58 16.21 -6.10
CA ILE A 147 4.78 16.05 -6.96
C ILE A 147 5.25 17.35 -7.62
N LEU A 148 4.56 18.45 -7.41
CA LEU A 148 4.78 19.72 -8.10
C LEU A 148 6.21 20.25 -7.89
N ALA A 149 6.71 20.21 -6.65
CA ALA A 149 8.04 20.70 -6.27
C ALA A 149 9.18 19.68 -6.51
N ARG A 150 8.94 18.57 -7.21
CA ARG A 150 9.90 17.47 -7.40
C ARG A 150 10.49 16.98 -6.06
N PRO A 151 9.68 16.45 -5.16
CA PRO A 151 10.14 16.03 -3.85
C PRO A 151 11.13 14.87 -3.93
N GLU A 152 12.11 14.84 -3.02
CA GLU A 152 12.99 13.67 -2.84
C GLU A 152 12.26 12.54 -2.10
N PHE A 153 11.25 12.88 -1.29
CA PHE A 153 10.43 11.94 -0.52
C PHE A 153 8.94 12.26 -0.66
N LEU A 154 8.13 11.26 -1.01
CA LEU A 154 6.69 11.38 -1.23
C LEU A 154 5.96 10.50 -0.22
N ILE A 155 5.08 11.11 0.59
CA ILE A 155 4.27 10.43 1.61
C ILE A 155 2.80 10.46 1.20
N LEU A 156 2.21 9.30 0.98
CA LEU A 156 0.87 9.15 0.41
C LEU A 156 -0.01 8.28 1.31
N ASP A 157 -1.01 8.89 1.93
CA ASP A 157 -2.00 8.18 2.75
C ASP A 157 -3.20 7.79 1.87
N GLU A 158 -3.35 6.48 1.61
CA GLU A 158 -4.42 5.88 0.81
C GLU A 158 -4.66 6.59 -0.55
N PRO A 159 -3.62 6.84 -1.38
CA PRO A 159 -3.72 7.75 -2.54
C PRO A 159 -4.58 7.21 -3.68
N ILE A 160 -4.83 5.91 -3.74
CA ILE A 160 -5.61 5.25 -4.81
C ILE A 160 -7.06 4.98 -4.42
N ASN A 161 -7.45 5.27 -3.17
CA ASN A 161 -8.85 5.18 -2.77
C ASN A 161 -9.70 6.12 -3.61
N ALA A 162 -10.83 5.75 -4.07
CA ALA A 162 -11.72 6.54 -4.91
C ALA A 162 -11.33 6.64 -6.40
N LEU A 163 -10.35 5.89 -6.85
CA LEU A 163 -10.06 5.70 -8.26
C LEU A 163 -10.73 4.42 -8.78
N ASP A 164 -11.08 4.44 -10.05
CA ASP A 164 -11.50 3.23 -10.77
C ASP A 164 -10.28 2.35 -11.10
N PRO A 165 -10.48 1.09 -11.52
CA PRO A 165 -9.36 0.17 -11.79
C PRO A 165 -8.35 0.70 -12.82
N GLU A 166 -8.80 1.47 -13.82
CA GLU A 166 -7.92 2.10 -14.80
C GLU A 166 -7.08 3.20 -14.14
N GLY A 167 -7.70 4.06 -13.35
CA GLY A 167 -7.03 5.10 -12.58
C GLY A 167 -6.02 4.57 -11.57
N ILE A 168 -6.32 3.45 -10.91
CA ILE A 168 -5.38 2.77 -10.01
C ILE A 168 -4.13 2.34 -10.78
N ARG A 169 -4.30 1.69 -11.95
CA ARG A 169 -3.19 1.26 -12.81
C ARG A 169 -2.34 2.44 -13.29
N GLU A 170 -2.97 3.55 -13.69
CA GLU A 170 -2.25 4.74 -14.13
C GLU A 170 -1.44 5.38 -13.00
N MET A 171 -2.01 5.47 -11.79
CA MET A 171 -1.30 6.01 -10.63
C MET A 171 -0.15 5.11 -10.20
N ARG A 172 -0.30 3.81 -10.25
CA ARG A 172 0.77 2.85 -10.02
C ARG A 172 1.94 3.07 -11.00
N ASN A 173 1.64 3.17 -12.29
CA ASN A 173 2.67 3.45 -13.31
C ASN A 173 3.35 4.81 -13.07
N LEU A 174 2.60 5.82 -12.62
CA LEU A 174 3.15 7.12 -12.26
C LEU A 174 4.11 7.01 -11.08
N PHE A 175 3.75 6.29 -10.00
CA PHE A 175 4.62 6.12 -8.84
C PHE A 175 5.89 5.35 -9.19
N GLN A 176 5.80 4.27 -9.97
CA GLN A 176 6.97 3.54 -10.46
C GLN A 176 7.88 4.44 -11.31
N ARG A 177 7.31 5.25 -12.19
CA ARG A 177 8.07 6.18 -13.01
C ARG A 177 8.77 7.25 -12.19
N LEU A 178 8.09 7.89 -11.23
CA LEU A 178 8.69 8.87 -10.31
C LEU A 178 9.84 8.27 -9.49
N ASN A 179 9.71 7.02 -9.09
CA ASN A 179 10.76 6.31 -8.38
C ASN A 179 11.95 5.99 -9.29
N GLN A 180 11.72 5.37 -10.47
CA GLN A 180 12.76 4.88 -11.36
C GLN A 180 13.47 5.99 -12.14
N GLU A 181 12.73 7.02 -12.62
CA GLU A 181 13.28 8.09 -13.44
C GLU A 181 13.79 9.27 -12.60
N ASP A 182 13.04 9.67 -11.58
CA ASP A 182 13.34 10.85 -10.75
C ASP A 182 14.09 10.47 -9.44
N GLY A 183 14.21 9.18 -9.11
CA GLY A 183 14.82 8.70 -7.87
C GLY A 183 14.02 9.05 -6.61
N THR A 184 12.74 9.39 -6.76
CA THR A 184 11.86 9.75 -5.63
C THR A 184 11.62 8.54 -4.74
N THR A 185 11.91 8.66 -3.44
CA THR A 185 11.49 7.67 -2.46
C THR A 185 10.02 7.84 -2.17
N ILE A 186 9.26 6.75 -2.09
CA ILE A 186 7.81 6.80 -1.90
C ILE A 186 7.41 5.99 -0.66
N PHE A 187 6.66 6.61 0.24
CA PHE A 187 6.01 5.96 1.37
C PHE A 187 4.50 6.00 1.17
N ILE A 188 3.91 4.85 0.89
CA ILE A 188 2.50 4.73 0.54
C ILE A 188 1.76 3.85 1.54
N SER A 189 0.68 4.36 2.15
CA SER A 189 -0.22 3.53 2.92
C SER A 189 -1.32 2.94 2.04
N SER A 190 -1.71 1.73 2.36
CA SER A 190 -2.88 1.09 1.74
C SER A 190 -3.49 0.03 2.66
N HIS A 191 -4.77 -0.23 2.46
CA HIS A 191 -5.43 -1.43 2.96
C HIS A 191 -5.64 -2.48 1.85
N ILE A 192 -5.28 -2.16 0.60
CA ILE A 192 -5.35 -3.05 -0.57
C ILE A 192 -3.95 -3.61 -0.80
N LEU A 193 -3.71 -4.80 -0.22
CA LEU A 193 -2.39 -5.41 -0.22
C LEU A 193 -1.90 -5.75 -1.64
N SER A 194 -2.79 -6.28 -2.48
CA SER A 194 -2.48 -6.64 -3.87
C SER A 194 -1.97 -5.47 -4.72
N GLU A 195 -2.41 -4.24 -4.47
CA GLU A 195 -1.90 -3.07 -5.19
C GLU A 195 -0.51 -2.65 -4.71
N VAL A 196 -0.23 -2.82 -3.41
CA VAL A 196 1.09 -2.54 -2.84
C VAL A 196 2.11 -3.59 -3.29
N ASP A 197 1.71 -4.87 -3.34
CA ASP A 197 2.52 -5.99 -3.82
C ASP A 197 3.10 -5.76 -5.23
N LEU A 198 2.38 -5.02 -6.07
CA LEU A 198 2.77 -4.73 -7.45
C LEU A 198 3.83 -3.63 -7.60
N ILE A 199 4.10 -2.83 -6.55
CA ILE A 199 4.99 -1.67 -6.68
C ILE A 199 6.02 -1.52 -5.55
N ALA A 200 5.78 -2.12 -4.38
CA ALA A 200 6.66 -1.92 -3.23
C ALA A 200 7.94 -2.75 -3.33
N ASP A 201 9.05 -2.15 -2.92
CA ASP A 201 10.33 -2.85 -2.70
C ASP A 201 10.41 -3.41 -1.28
N THR A 202 9.81 -2.69 -0.33
CA THR A 202 9.77 -3.02 1.10
C THR A 202 8.37 -2.84 1.63
N ILE A 203 7.96 -3.70 2.54
CA ILE A 203 6.66 -3.63 3.20
C ILE A 203 6.83 -3.55 4.70
N GLY A 204 6.03 -2.66 5.32
CA GLY A 204 5.77 -2.62 6.75
C GLY A 204 4.30 -2.97 7.03
N ILE A 205 4.08 -4.01 7.83
CA ILE A 205 2.73 -4.45 8.21
C ILE A 205 2.41 -3.92 9.62
N ILE A 206 1.34 -3.13 9.72
CA ILE A 206 0.88 -2.56 10.99
C ILE A 206 -0.50 -3.09 11.38
N GLN A 207 -0.64 -3.46 12.66
CA GLN A 207 -1.92 -3.86 13.23
C GLN A 207 -2.00 -3.38 14.69
N HIS A 208 -3.16 -2.88 15.11
CA HIS A 208 -3.39 -2.38 16.48
C HIS A 208 -2.30 -1.44 17.00
N GLY A 209 -1.79 -0.57 16.12
CA GLY A 209 -0.78 0.40 16.45
C GLY A 209 0.65 -0.15 16.58
N LYS A 210 0.90 -1.42 16.27
CA LYS A 210 2.22 -2.04 16.30
C LYS A 210 2.67 -2.46 14.91
N LEU A 211 3.92 -2.23 14.58
CA LEU A 211 4.55 -2.79 13.40
C LEU A 211 4.79 -4.28 13.67
N LEU A 212 4.14 -5.16 12.91
CA LEU A 212 4.28 -6.61 13.05
C LEU A 212 5.54 -7.12 12.37
N THR A 213 5.82 -6.56 11.18
CA THR A 213 7.01 -6.91 10.40
C THR A 213 7.39 -5.78 9.46
N GLU A 214 8.67 -5.75 9.09
CA GLU A 214 9.26 -4.89 8.08
C GLU A 214 10.28 -5.70 7.29
N LEU A 215 10.03 -5.91 5.99
CA LEU A 215 10.92 -6.73 5.16
C LEU A 215 10.79 -6.39 3.67
N PRO A 216 11.82 -6.72 2.87
CA PRO A 216 11.74 -6.64 1.41
C PRO A 216 10.62 -7.52 0.86
N ILE A 217 9.89 -7.02 -0.13
CA ILE A 217 8.79 -7.76 -0.76
C ILE A 217 9.26 -9.09 -1.37
N GLU A 218 10.49 -9.13 -1.87
CA GLU A 218 11.11 -10.33 -2.42
C GLU A 218 11.24 -11.46 -1.39
N GLU A 219 11.40 -11.14 -0.10
CA GLU A 219 11.45 -12.16 0.95
C GLU A 219 10.09 -12.81 1.15
N ILE A 220 9.02 -12.03 1.06
CA ILE A 220 7.66 -12.58 1.09
C ILE A 220 7.46 -13.52 -0.10
N HIS A 221 7.84 -13.07 -1.31
CA HIS A 221 7.69 -13.87 -2.52
C HIS A 221 8.51 -15.17 -2.50
N LYS A 222 9.69 -15.20 -1.82
CA LYS A 222 10.49 -16.42 -1.65
C LYS A 222 9.83 -17.46 -0.75
N HIS A 223 9.00 -17.02 0.19
CA HIS A 223 8.27 -17.90 1.10
C HIS A 223 6.86 -18.24 0.58
N GLN A 224 6.46 -17.71 -0.60
CA GLN A 224 5.20 -18.07 -1.23
C GLN A 224 5.20 -19.53 -1.64
N THR A 225 4.37 -20.31 -0.99
CA THR A 225 4.19 -21.72 -1.31
C THR A 225 3.22 -21.84 -2.50
N GLU A 226 3.65 -22.56 -3.55
CA GLU A 226 2.74 -22.96 -4.62
C GLU A 226 1.81 -24.03 -4.08
N TYR A 227 0.50 -23.87 -4.29
CA TYR A 227 -0.50 -24.83 -3.90
C TYR A 227 -1.55 -25.01 -5.00
N ILE A 228 -2.19 -26.17 -4.99
CA ILE A 228 -3.39 -26.40 -5.81
C ILE A 228 -4.61 -26.05 -4.95
N ARG A 229 -5.42 -25.10 -5.41
CA ARG A 229 -6.71 -24.79 -4.80
C ARG A 229 -7.81 -25.59 -5.47
N LEU A 230 -8.55 -26.32 -4.66
CA LEU A 230 -9.77 -27.01 -5.06
C LEU A 230 -10.98 -26.29 -4.48
N GLN A 231 -12.03 -26.18 -5.28
CA GLN A 231 -13.37 -25.86 -4.80
C GLN A 231 -14.28 -27.06 -5.09
N VAL A 232 -14.85 -27.61 -4.05
CA VAL A 232 -15.63 -28.87 -4.10
C VAL A 232 -16.92 -28.73 -3.29
N ASP A 233 -17.92 -29.51 -3.63
CA ASP A 233 -19.21 -29.57 -2.94
C ASP A 233 -19.15 -30.36 -1.62
N ASP A 234 -18.27 -31.35 -1.51
CA ASP A 234 -18.06 -32.18 -0.30
C ASP A 234 -16.56 -32.25 0.04
N VAL A 235 -16.15 -31.33 0.92
CA VAL A 235 -14.77 -31.22 1.38
C VAL A 235 -14.33 -32.46 2.18
N THR A 236 -15.23 -33.07 2.95
CA THR A 236 -14.89 -34.22 3.79
C THR A 236 -14.60 -35.43 2.93
N HIS A 237 -15.41 -35.65 1.91
CA HIS A 237 -15.23 -36.77 0.96
C HIS A 237 -13.96 -36.49 0.10
N ALA A 238 -13.79 -35.27 -0.39
CA ALA A 238 -12.58 -34.88 -1.14
C ALA A 238 -11.30 -35.11 -0.35
N ALA A 239 -11.26 -34.70 0.93
CA ALA A 239 -10.10 -34.91 1.81
C ALA A 239 -9.76 -36.39 1.99
N ALA A 240 -10.76 -37.25 2.21
CA ALA A 240 -10.55 -38.69 2.32
C ALA A 240 -9.97 -39.29 1.03
N LEU A 241 -10.42 -38.83 -0.15
CA LEU A 241 -9.87 -39.23 -1.44
C LEU A 241 -8.43 -38.79 -1.65
N LEU A 242 -8.09 -37.54 -1.23
CA LEU A 242 -6.71 -37.06 -1.27
C LEU A 242 -5.77 -37.93 -0.43
N GLU A 243 -6.18 -38.32 0.77
CA GLU A 243 -5.42 -39.25 1.62
C GLU A 243 -5.24 -40.62 0.96
N GLN A 244 -6.29 -41.15 0.33
CA GLN A 244 -6.21 -42.43 -0.43
C GLN A 244 -5.25 -42.33 -1.62
N MET A 245 -5.13 -41.16 -2.24
CA MET A 245 -4.16 -40.88 -3.31
C MET A 245 -2.71 -40.68 -2.78
N GLY A 246 -2.52 -40.74 -1.47
CA GLY A 246 -1.22 -40.48 -0.82
C GLY A 246 -0.86 -39.00 -0.72
N ILE A 247 -1.81 -38.11 -0.94
CA ILE A 247 -1.63 -36.67 -0.76
C ILE A 247 -1.96 -36.35 0.69
N THR A 248 -0.95 -36.10 1.50
CA THR A 248 -1.09 -35.86 2.94
C THR A 248 -0.85 -34.41 3.32
N ASP A 249 -0.18 -33.64 2.44
CA ASP A 249 0.11 -32.22 2.67
C ASP A 249 -0.99 -31.35 2.05
N PHE A 250 -2.09 -31.19 2.78
CA PHE A 250 -3.19 -30.32 2.40
C PHE A 250 -3.87 -29.70 3.62
N SER A 251 -4.53 -28.57 3.42
CA SER A 251 -5.36 -27.90 4.43
C SER A 251 -6.78 -27.66 3.91
N VAL A 252 -7.75 -27.90 4.78
CA VAL A 252 -9.14 -27.54 4.55
C VAL A 252 -9.37 -26.12 5.09
N LEU A 253 -9.74 -25.19 4.21
CA LEU A 253 -9.92 -23.80 4.60
C LEU A 253 -11.33 -23.55 5.16
N ASP A 254 -12.33 -24.11 4.48
CA ASP A 254 -13.74 -23.97 4.84
C ASP A 254 -14.58 -25.14 4.30
N LYS A 255 -15.88 -24.94 4.11
CA LYS A 255 -16.80 -25.97 3.64
C LYS A 255 -16.69 -26.30 2.14
N GLU A 256 -15.93 -25.49 1.39
CA GLU A 256 -15.87 -25.60 -0.07
C GLU A 256 -14.42 -25.67 -0.59
N TYR A 257 -13.41 -25.24 0.20
CA TYR A 257 -12.06 -25.06 -0.31
C TYR A 257 -11.02 -25.93 0.40
N ILE A 258 -10.16 -26.55 -0.44
CA ILE A 258 -8.97 -27.29 0.00
C ILE A 258 -7.75 -26.68 -0.70
N ARG A 259 -6.64 -26.50 0.04
CA ARG A 259 -5.31 -26.21 -0.50
C ARG A 259 -4.45 -27.47 -0.41
N ILE A 260 -3.79 -27.85 -1.49
CA ILE A 260 -2.85 -28.97 -1.55
C ILE A 260 -1.45 -28.40 -1.79
N TYR A 261 -0.51 -28.71 -0.93
CA TYR A 261 0.87 -28.20 -0.98
C TYR A 261 1.81 -29.30 -1.53
N GLY A 262 2.98 -28.85 -2.06
CA GLY A 262 4.12 -29.72 -2.37
C GLY A 262 3.83 -30.94 -3.27
N SER A 263 2.73 -30.96 -4.02
CA SER A 263 2.38 -32.13 -4.80
C SER A 263 2.67 -31.94 -6.28
N ASP A 264 3.40 -32.90 -6.88
CA ASP A 264 3.61 -33.01 -8.32
C ASP A 264 2.39 -33.61 -9.06
N VAL A 265 1.27 -33.77 -8.36
CA VAL A 265 0.07 -34.39 -8.94
C VAL A 265 -0.51 -33.49 -10.02
N SER A 266 -0.70 -34.10 -11.19
CA SER A 266 -1.33 -33.41 -12.31
C SER A 266 -2.78 -33.06 -11.98
N GLY A 267 -3.18 -31.78 -12.21
CA GLY A 267 -4.58 -31.35 -12.04
C GLY A 267 -5.57 -32.20 -12.83
N LYS A 268 -5.13 -32.80 -13.96
CA LYS A 268 -5.93 -33.74 -14.75
C LYS A 268 -6.21 -35.04 -13.99
N VAL A 269 -5.23 -35.58 -13.28
CA VAL A 269 -5.39 -36.79 -12.46
C VAL A 269 -6.32 -36.50 -11.29
N LEU A 270 -6.05 -35.37 -10.62
CA LEU A 270 -6.83 -34.94 -9.46
C LEU A 270 -8.31 -34.73 -9.82
N SER A 271 -8.59 -33.94 -10.87
CA SER A 271 -9.97 -33.69 -11.31
C SER A 271 -10.68 -34.96 -11.71
N LYS A 272 -10.02 -35.87 -12.46
CA LYS A 272 -10.58 -37.13 -12.87
C LYS A 272 -10.96 -38.01 -11.67
N THR A 273 -10.04 -38.17 -10.72
CA THR A 273 -10.27 -39.02 -9.54
C THR A 273 -11.41 -38.50 -8.67
N LEU A 274 -11.46 -37.16 -8.42
CA LEU A 274 -12.52 -36.57 -7.62
C LEU A 274 -13.91 -36.77 -8.26
N ILE A 275 -14.03 -36.47 -9.56
CA ILE A 275 -15.30 -36.58 -10.28
C ILE A 275 -15.77 -38.06 -10.40
N GLU A 276 -14.85 -39.00 -10.71
CA GLU A 276 -15.17 -40.42 -10.82
C GLU A 276 -15.64 -41.02 -9.48
N ASN A 277 -15.24 -40.46 -8.36
CA ASN A 277 -15.67 -40.87 -7.03
C ASN A 277 -16.80 -40.00 -6.44
N GLY A 278 -17.49 -39.23 -7.28
CA GLY A 278 -18.73 -38.54 -6.91
C GLY A 278 -18.55 -37.21 -6.16
N VAL A 279 -17.36 -36.63 -6.17
CA VAL A 279 -17.14 -35.28 -5.66
C VAL A 279 -17.38 -34.27 -6.77
N GLY A 280 -18.28 -33.33 -6.54
CA GLY A 280 -18.52 -32.22 -7.45
C GLY A 280 -17.36 -31.20 -7.39
N LEU A 281 -16.63 -31.09 -8.51
CA LEU A 281 -15.49 -30.17 -8.63
C LEU A 281 -15.93 -28.88 -9.35
N GLU A 282 -16.00 -27.77 -8.62
CA GLU A 282 -16.36 -26.46 -9.16
C GLU A 282 -15.17 -25.75 -9.80
N SER A 283 -14.00 -25.82 -9.15
CA SER A 283 -12.77 -25.24 -9.69
C SER A 283 -11.52 -25.98 -9.21
N LEU A 284 -10.49 -25.99 -10.06
CA LEU A 284 -9.15 -26.48 -9.75
C LEU A 284 -8.12 -25.56 -10.42
N GLY A 285 -7.16 -25.06 -9.65
CA GLY A 285 -6.10 -24.22 -10.20
C GLY A 285 -4.88 -24.14 -9.31
N ARG A 286 -3.71 -23.99 -9.93
CA ARG A 286 -2.48 -23.67 -9.20
C ARG A 286 -2.51 -22.21 -8.78
N LYS A 287 -2.17 -21.95 -7.56
CA LYS A 287 -2.09 -20.62 -6.91
C LYS A 287 -0.78 -20.52 -6.15
N HIS A 288 -0.34 -19.30 -5.92
CA HIS A 288 0.70 -18.99 -4.97
C HIS A 288 0.06 -18.25 -3.80
N ASP A 289 0.64 -18.38 -2.62
CA ASP A 289 0.26 -17.54 -1.50
C ASP A 289 0.40 -16.06 -1.91
N THR A 290 -0.54 -15.25 -1.50
CA THR A 290 -0.55 -13.81 -1.76
C THR A 290 -0.02 -13.04 -0.56
N LEU A 291 0.23 -11.75 -0.73
CA LEU A 291 0.53 -10.87 0.39
C LEU A 291 -0.62 -10.84 1.41
N GLU A 292 -1.88 -11.00 0.95
CA GLU A 292 -3.03 -11.16 1.81
C GLU A 292 -2.95 -12.42 2.68
N ASP A 293 -2.56 -13.55 2.10
CA ASP A 293 -2.39 -14.80 2.84
C ASP A 293 -1.31 -14.66 3.92
N TYR A 294 -0.18 -14.04 3.58
CA TYR A 294 0.90 -13.75 4.52
C TYR A 294 0.43 -12.82 5.65
N PHE A 295 -0.32 -11.78 5.32
CA PHE A 295 -0.91 -10.88 6.32
C PHE A 295 -1.84 -11.63 7.28
N PHE A 296 -2.69 -12.52 6.78
CA PHE A 296 -3.60 -13.31 7.63
C PHE A 296 -2.82 -14.23 8.57
N GLN A 297 -1.78 -14.92 8.09
CA GLN A 297 -0.93 -15.78 8.94
C GLN A 297 -0.32 -14.99 10.10
N LEU A 298 0.29 -13.83 9.83
CA LEU A 298 0.87 -12.97 10.87
C LEU A 298 -0.16 -12.46 11.89
N THR A 299 -1.40 -12.24 11.46
CA THR A 299 -2.44 -11.68 12.33
C THR A 299 -3.17 -12.74 13.16
N GLU A 300 -3.14 -14.00 12.76
CA GLU A 300 -3.68 -15.15 13.50
C GLU A 300 -2.71 -15.69 14.54
N GLU A 301 -1.41 -15.72 14.25
CA GLU A 301 -0.36 -16.14 15.20
C GLU A 301 -0.20 -15.16 16.38
N GLY A 302 -0.70 -13.93 16.26
CA GLY A 302 -0.69 -12.89 17.31
C GLY A 302 -1.85 -12.96 18.30
N LYS A 303 -2.75 -13.94 18.19
CA LYS A 303 -3.85 -14.19 19.15
C LYS A 303 -3.50 -15.27 20.13
#